data_1e39c59401590b2023906513d1dd7d35
#
_entry.id   1e39c59401590b2023906513d1dd7d35
#
_cell.length_a   1.000
_cell.length_b   1.000
_cell.length_c   1.000
_cell.angle_alpha   90.00
_cell.angle_beta   90.00
_cell.angle_gamma   90.00
#
_symmetry.space_group_name_H-M   'P 1'
#
loop_
_entity.id
_entity.type
_entity.pdbx_description
1 polymer ?
#
loop_
_entity_poly.entity_id
_entity_poly.type
_entity_poly.pdbx_seq_one_letter_code
_entity_poly.pdbx_strand_id
1 'polypeptide(L)'
;MRGTTNGADDMSGELELSILGVAGKERPDGAVDININSSRGEINGILHTCEGQPGAVIYVGGALGGLDGPADGLYPKLARELSGPGGMTGLRLHYRQPGEFEECVLDVLGGVSFLRGVGAQRVVLVGHSFGAAVVIKAGELSDAVIGVAALSPQLYGTRTVERLAPRSLLLVHGTADRVLDAEASRDIHARAKEPKRLELYDGAGHSLRSCAEELFELAKSWLLETIASGANETENDNAV
;
A
#
# COMPACT_ATOMS: atom_id res chain seq x y z
N MET A 1 -30.73 -31.19 36.99
CA MET A 1 -29.89 -31.12 35.78
C MET A 1 -30.16 -29.80 35.11
N ARG A 2 -29.28 -28.85 35.25
CA ARG A 2 -29.33 -27.53 34.57
C ARG A 2 -28.21 -27.50 33.57
N GLY A 3 -28.58 -27.50 32.28
CA GLY A 3 -27.64 -27.37 31.19
C GLY A 3 -27.06 -25.94 31.16
N THR A 4 -25.75 -25.86 31.23
CA THR A 4 -24.98 -24.65 30.95
C THR A 4 -24.87 -24.50 29.43
N THR A 5 -25.56 -23.54 28.87
CA THR A 5 -25.33 -23.09 27.50
C THR A 5 -24.01 -22.33 27.44
N ASN A 6 -23.04 -22.89 26.75
CA ASN A 6 -21.84 -22.19 26.34
C ASN A 6 -22.23 -21.05 25.41
N GLY A 7 -22.13 -19.82 25.88
CA GLY A 7 -22.07 -18.64 25.03
C GLY A 7 -20.73 -18.64 24.29
N ALA A 8 -20.71 -19.11 23.07
CA ALA A 8 -19.67 -18.74 22.13
C ALA A 8 -19.98 -17.29 21.73
N ASP A 9 -19.23 -16.36 22.31
CA ASP A 9 -19.27 -14.96 21.91
C ASP A 9 -19.00 -14.87 20.40
N ASP A 10 -20.03 -14.41 19.71
CA ASP A 10 -19.96 -13.97 18.32
C ASP A 10 -19.11 -12.69 18.25
N MET A 11 -17.79 -12.88 18.12
CA MET A 11 -16.81 -11.81 17.89
C MET A 11 -16.66 -11.51 16.39
N SER A 12 -17.70 -11.68 15.59
CA SER A 12 -17.78 -11.20 14.21
C SER A 12 -18.22 -9.73 14.14
N GLY A 13 -17.66 -8.87 14.97
CA GLY A 13 -17.73 -7.43 14.75
C GLY A 13 -16.96 -7.10 13.48
N GLU A 14 -17.65 -6.84 12.37
CA GLU A 14 -17.03 -6.33 11.16
C GLU A 14 -16.23 -5.07 11.52
N LEU A 15 -14.91 -5.12 11.26
CA LEU A 15 -14.04 -3.97 11.45
C LEU A 15 -14.39 -2.95 10.37
N GLU A 16 -15.13 -1.91 10.74
CA GLU A 16 -15.57 -0.85 9.85
C GLU A 16 -14.88 0.49 10.21
N LEU A 17 -14.56 1.27 9.18
CA LEU A 17 -14.06 2.63 9.32
C LEU A 17 -14.84 3.53 8.35
N SER A 18 -15.46 4.59 8.91
CA SER A 18 -16.16 5.61 8.13
C SER A 18 -15.38 6.92 8.17
N ILE A 19 -15.22 7.60 7.03
CA ILE A 19 -14.63 8.94 6.94
C ILE A 19 -15.70 9.95 7.35
N LEU A 20 -15.39 10.78 8.36
CA LEU A 20 -16.26 11.82 8.90
C LEU A 20 -15.94 13.21 8.34
N GLY A 21 -14.71 13.41 7.89
CA GLY A 21 -14.25 14.66 7.30
C GLY A 21 -12.78 14.61 6.92
N VAL A 22 -12.34 15.57 6.13
CA VAL A 22 -10.95 15.71 5.71
C VAL A 22 -10.51 17.15 5.86
N ALA A 23 -9.33 17.38 6.42
CA ALA A 23 -8.67 18.68 6.47
C ALA A 23 -7.32 18.61 5.76
N GLY A 24 -6.94 19.70 5.09
CA GLY A 24 -5.66 19.81 4.41
C GLY A 24 -4.97 21.14 4.75
N LYS A 25 -3.64 21.12 4.82
CA LYS A 25 -2.81 22.32 5.00
C LYS A 25 -1.64 22.27 4.02
N GLU A 26 -1.55 23.27 3.15
CA GLU A 26 -0.44 23.38 2.21
C GLU A 26 0.91 23.52 2.93
N ARG A 27 1.90 22.85 2.36
CA ARG A 27 3.32 22.88 2.76
C ARG A 27 4.10 23.80 1.82
N PRO A 28 5.26 24.34 2.27
CA PRO A 28 6.11 25.18 1.43
C PRO A 28 6.64 24.48 0.17
N ASP A 29 6.68 23.14 0.16
CA ASP A 29 7.13 22.33 -0.97
C ASP A 29 6.01 21.95 -1.96
N GLY A 30 4.81 22.52 -1.78
CA GLY A 30 3.65 22.28 -2.63
C GLY A 30 2.86 21.00 -2.30
N ALA A 31 3.35 20.19 -1.37
CA ALA A 31 2.58 19.06 -0.85
C ALA A 31 1.53 19.55 0.18
N VAL A 32 0.61 18.68 0.56
CA VAL A 32 -0.46 19.01 1.51
C VAL A 32 -0.42 18.04 2.69
N ASP A 33 -0.28 18.55 3.92
CA ASP A 33 -0.54 17.78 5.12
C ASP A 33 -2.03 17.45 5.16
N ILE A 34 -2.38 16.16 5.17
CA ILE A 34 -3.77 15.68 5.18
C ILE A 34 -4.08 15.04 6.52
N ASN A 35 -5.26 15.40 7.07
CA ASN A 35 -5.88 14.73 8.20
C ASN A 35 -7.23 14.18 7.75
N ILE A 36 -7.38 12.85 7.78
CA ILE A 36 -8.64 12.16 7.51
C ILE A 36 -9.25 11.79 8.86
N ASN A 37 -10.28 12.53 9.29
CA ASN A 37 -11.03 12.22 10.50
C ASN A 37 -11.97 11.05 10.23
N SER A 38 -11.85 9.98 11.00
CA SER A 38 -12.65 8.77 10.86
C SER A 38 -13.38 8.41 12.15
N SER A 39 -14.34 7.48 12.04
CA SER A 39 -15.05 6.90 13.19
C SER A 39 -14.14 6.20 14.20
N ARG A 40 -12.86 5.95 13.83
CA ARG A 40 -11.85 5.25 14.66
C ARG A 40 -10.65 6.14 15.02
N GLY A 41 -10.71 7.44 14.73
CA GLY A 41 -9.65 8.42 14.97
C GLY A 41 -9.06 9.01 13.71
N GLU A 42 -7.99 9.78 13.85
CA GLU A 42 -7.41 10.57 12.75
C GLU A 42 -6.29 9.82 12.04
N ILE A 43 -6.42 9.69 10.72
CA ILE A 43 -5.37 9.19 9.83
C ILE A 43 -4.64 10.39 9.25
N ASN A 44 -3.33 10.47 9.46
CA ASN A 44 -2.52 11.58 8.97
C ASN A 44 -1.68 11.17 7.77
N GLY A 45 -1.35 12.11 6.90
CA GLY A 45 -0.50 11.84 5.76
C GLY A 45 0.01 13.09 5.06
N ILE A 46 0.79 12.89 4.01
CA ILE A 46 1.26 13.95 3.12
C ILE A 46 0.84 13.60 1.70
N LEU A 47 0.04 14.48 1.11
CA LEU A 47 -0.48 14.33 -0.25
C LEU A 47 0.37 15.14 -1.23
N HIS A 48 0.82 14.50 -2.30
CA HIS A 48 1.45 15.10 -3.47
C HIS A 48 0.48 14.99 -4.63
N THR A 49 -0.17 16.10 -4.99
CA THR A 49 -1.22 16.12 -6.00
C THR A 49 -0.64 16.08 -7.41
N CYS A 50 -1.28 15.30 -8.29
CA CYS A 50 -1.05 15.33 -9.73
C CYS A 50 -2.40 15.62 -10.41
N GLU A 51 -2.62 16.88 -10.78
CA GLU A 51 -3.92 17.33 -11.32
C GLU A 51 -4.26 16.64 -12.66
N GLY A 52 -5.53 16.32 -12.84
CA GLY A 52 -6.06 15.75 -14.07
C GLY A 52 -5.68 14.28 -14.33
N GLN A 53 -4.99 13.63 -13.40
CA GLN A 53 -4.59 12.24 -13.53
C GLN A 53 -5.45 11.32 -12.64
N PRO A 54 -6.02 10.24 -13.20
CA PRO A 54 -6.89 9.33 -12.44
C PRO A 54 -6.12 8.29 -11.63
N GLY A 55 -4.81 8.23 -11.74
CA GLY A 55 -3.93 7.32 -11.00
C GLY A 55 -3.52 7.90 -9.65
N ALA A 56 -3.43 7.02 -8.64
CA ALA A 56 -2.90 7.38 -7.34
C ALA A 56 -2.08 6.24 -6.72
N VAL A 57 -1.18 6.60 -5.80
CA VAL A 57 -0.38 5.64 -5.04
C VAL A 57 -0.42 5.99 -3.54
N ILE A 58 -0.57 4.96 -2.69
CA ILE A 58 -0.43 5.08 -1.23
C ILE A 58 0.88 4.41 -0.81
N TYR A 59 1.67 5.12 -0.02
CA TYR A 59 2.91 4.64 0.58
C TYR A 59 2.73 4.48 2.09
N VAL A 60 3.11 3.31 2.64
CA VAL A 60 3.01 3.04 4.07
C VAL A 60 4.30 2.45 4.64
N GLY A 61 4.66 2.88 5.83
CA GLY A 61 5.87 2.46 6.54
C GLY A 61 5.77 1.07 7.17
N GLY A 62 6.82 0.68 7.89
CA GLY A 62 6.89 -0.56 8.65
C GLY A 62 6.07 -0.55 9.95
N ALA A 63 6.40 -1.45 10.89
CA ALA A 63 5.66 -1.64 12.15
C ALA A 63 5.65 -0.40 13.07
N LEU A 64 6.63 0.46 12.96
CA LEU A 64 6.68 1.73 13.69
C LEU A 64 6.04 2.90 12.93
N GLY A 65 5.41 2.64 11.78
CA GLY A 65 4.90 3.67 10.89
C GLY A 65 6.01 4.40 10.13
N GLY A 66 5.82 5.69 9.91
CA GLY A 66 6.76 6.56 9.20
C GLY A 66 6.33 6.86 7.77
N LEU A 67 6.82 7.98 7.24
CA LEU A 67 6.40 8.52 5.94
C LEU A 67 7.48 8.43 4.86
N ASP A 68 8.71 8.03 5.23
CA ASP A 68 9.86 8.12 4.33
C ASP A 68 10.17 6.80 3.59
N GLY A 69 9.72 5.67 4.15
CA GLY A 69 9.95 4.34 3.55
C GLY A 69 11.40 3.88 3.65
N PRO A 70 11.76 2.77 2.96
CA PRO A 70 13.12 2.25 2.93
C PRO A 70 14.04 3.07 2.00
N ALA A 71 15.27 2.63 1.81
CA ALA A 71 16.21 3.15 0.83
C ALA A 71 16.46 4.68 0.94
N ASP A 72 16.65 5.14 2.19
CA ASP A 72 16.93 6.55 2.50
C ASP A 72 15.89 7.53 1.93
N GLY A 73 14.63 7.23 2.16
CA GLY A 73 13.51 8.10 1.77
C GLY A 73 12.97 7.83 0.38
N LEU A 74 12.77 6.58 0.03
CA LEU A 74 12.17 6.17 -1.24
C LEU A 74 10.82 6.85 -1.50
N TYR A 75 9.94 6.90 -0.48
CA TYR A 75 8.57 7.40 -0.66
C TYR A 75 8.49 8.89 -1.00
N PRO A 76 9.16 9.82 -0.27
CA PRO A 76 9.16 11.22 -0.67
C PRO A 76 9.83 11.48 -2.04
N LYS A 77 10.82 10.66 -2.43
CA LYS A 77 11.45 10.76 -3.75
C LYS A 77 10.46 10.35 -4.85
N LEU A 78 9.82 9.17 -4.72
CA LEU A 78 8.81 8.71 -5.68
C LEU A 78 7.60 9.64 -5.73
N ALA A 79 7.05 10.05 -4.58
CA ALA A 79 5.88 10.91 -4.52
C ALA A 79 6.12 12.26 -5.20
N ARG A 80 7.29 12.85 -5.04
CA ARG A 80 7.67 14.11 -5.71
C ARG A 80 7.88 13.92 -7.21
N GLU A 81 8.60 12.89 -7.61
CA GLU A 81 8.88 12.59 -9.01
C GLU A 81 7.60 12.29 -9.79
N LEU A 82 6.70 11.49 -9.21
CA LEU A 82 5.47 11.04 -9.84
C LEU A 82 4.32 12.04 -9.76
N SER A 83 4.43 13.13 -8.99
CA SER A 83 3.40 14.18 -8.97
C SER A 83 3.52 15.15 -10.16
N GLY A 84 4.51 14.97 -11.03
CA GLY A 84 4.68 15.74 -12.26
C GLY A 84 3.70 15.35 -13.40
N PRO A 85 3.76 16.03 -14.55
CA PRO A 85 2.90 15.77 -15.70
C PRO A 85 2.97 14.31 -16.16
N GLY A 86 1.82 13.66 -16.37
CA GLY A 86 1.72 12.27 -16.79
C GLY A 86 1.97 11.25 -15.66
N GLY A 87 2.10 11.70 -14.44
CA GLY A 87 2.32 10.86 -13.27
C GLY A 87 1.04 10.48 -12.53
N MET A 88 1.09 10.54 -11.19
CA MET A 88 -0.03 10.14 -10.33
C MET A 88 0.01 10.87 -8.98
N THR A 89 -1.14 11.00 -8.35
CA THR A 89 -1.23 11.55 -6.99
C THR A 89 -0.61 10.58 -5.98
N GLY A 90 0.28 11.06 -5.12
CA GLY A 90 0.93 10.25 -4.06
C GLY A 90 0.44 10.61 -2.67
N LEU A 91 -0.01 9.62 -1.89
CA LEU A 91 -0.34 9.75 -0.47
C LEU A 91 0.64 8.97 0.38
N ARG A 92 1.48 9.64 1.15
CA ARG A 92 2.30 9.03 2.19
C ARG A 92 1.48 9.01 3.47
N LEU A 93 1.04 7.83 3.90
CA LEU A 93 0.08 7.66 4.99
C LEU A 93 0.78 7.22 6.28
N HIS A 94 0.43 7.86 7.40
CA HIS A 94 0.85 7.47 8.74
C HIS A 94 -0.28 6.73 9.43
N TYR A 95 0.02 5.55 9.99
CA TYR A 95 -0.96 4.75 10.71
C TYR A 95 -1.43 5.44 11.99
N ARG A 96 -2.73 5.26 12.34
CA ARG A 96 -3.28 5.66 13.64
C ARG A 96 -2.66 4.86 14.78
N GLN A 97 -2.51 3.55 14.56
CA GLN A 97 -1.99 2.59 15.54
C GLN A 97 -0.91 1.72 14.88
N PRO A 98 0.33 2.22 14.74
CA PRO A 98 1.42 1.46 14.14
C PRO A 98 1.64 0.12 14.88
N GLY A 99 1.77 -0.97 14.12
CA GLY A 99 1.93 -2.33 14.66
C GLY A 99 0.63 -3.12 14.84
N GLU A 100 -0.54 -2.47 14.92
CA GLU A 100 -1.84 -3.13 14.97
C GLU A 100 -2.32 -3.43 13.55
N PHE A 101 -2.19 -4.69 13.12
CA PHE A 101 -2.30 -5.08 11.71
C PHE A 101 -3.65 -4.70 11.09
N GLU A 102 -4.75 -5.08 11.72
CA GLU A 102 -6.11 -4.84 11.26
C GLU A 102 -6.43 -3.33 11.19
N GLU A 103 -5.99 -2.56 12.20
CA GLU A 103 -6.14 -1.10 12.22
C GLU A 103 -5.33 -0.44 11.10
N CYS A 104 -4.11 -0.93 10.84
CA CYS A 104 -3.28 -0.44 9.73
C CYS A 104 -3.89 -0.77 8.36
N VAL A 105 -4.53 -1.94 8.20
CA VAL A 105 -5.28 -2.28 6.97
C VAL A 105 -6.46 -1.33 6.79
N LEU A 106 -7.22 -1.04 7.85
CA LEU A 106 -8.32 -0.06 7.80
C LEU A 106 -7.82 1.34 7.44
N ASP A 107 -6.67 1.76 7.94
CA ASP A 107 -6.07 3.06 7.60
C ASP A 107 -5.76 3.15 6.09
N VAL A 108 -5.19 2.10 5.53
CA VAL A 108 -4.91 2.05 4.08
C VAL A 108 -6.21 2.09 3.28
N LEU A 109 -7.23 1.32 3.68
CA LEU A 109 -8.55 1.34 3.01
C LEU A 109 -9.23 2.71 3.14
N GLY A 110 -9.09 3.39 4.28
CA GLY A 110 -9.52 4.78 4.47
C GLY A 110 -8.79 5.73 3.52
N GLY A 111 -7.47 5.56 3.35
CA GLY A 111 -6.68 6.30 2.37
C GLY A 111 -7.14 6.06 0.93
N VAL A 112 -7.47 4.81 0.57
CA VAL A 112 -8.03 4.47 -0.75
C VAL A 112 -9.38 5.16 -0.95
N SER A 113 -10.26 5.11 0.05
CA SER A 113 -11.58 5.78 -0.01
C SER A 113 -11.44 7.29 -0.16
N PHE A 114 -10.50 7.91 0.57
CA PHE A 114 -10.19 9.34 0.43
C PHE A 114 -9.73 9.68 -0.98
N LEU A 115 -8.74 8.95 -1.53
CA LEU A 115 -8.21 9.20 -2.87
C LEU A 115 -9.30 9.06 -3.94
N ARG A 116 -10.18 8.06 -3.81
CA ARG A 116 -11.35 7.93 -4.69
C ARG A 116 -12.30 9.11 -4.58
N GLY A 117 -12.55 9.60 -3.37
CA GLY A 117 -13.38 10.78 -3.11
C GLY A 117 -12.85 12.06 -3.76
N VAL A 118 -11.54 12.17 -3.99
CA VAL A 118 -10.91 13.29 -4.69
C VAL A 118 -10.60 13.00 -6.17
N GLY A 119 -11.14 11.90 -6.73
CA GLY A 119 -11.14 11.64 -8.18
C GLY A 119 -10.21 10.54 -8.67
N ALA A 120 -9.44 9.89 -7.79
CA ALA A 120 -8.63 8.74 -8.21
C ALA A 120 -9.54 7.56 -8.62
N GLN A 121 -9.29 7.00 -9.79
CA GLN A 121 -9.99 5.83 -10.31
C GLN A 121 -9.21 4.53 -10.06
N ARG A 122 -7.89 4.62 -10.05
CA ARG A 122 -6.95 3.51 -9.92
C ARG A 122 -5.94 3.82 -8.83
N VAL A 123 -5.81 2.90 -7.88
CA VAL A 123 -4.88 3.06 -6.76
C VAL A 123 -3.87 1.92 -6.75
N VAL A 124 -2.59 2.25 -6.58
CA VAL A 124 -1.52 1.30 -6.31
C VAL A 124 -1.08 1.47 -4.86
N LEU A 125 -0.76 0.38 -4.19
CA LEU A 125 -0.29 0.40 -2.81
C LEU A 125 1.19 0.02 -2.75
N VAL A 126 1.98 0.73 -1.95
CA VAL A 126 3.40 0.45 -1.70
C VAL A 126 3.63 0.36 -0.21
N GLY A 127 4.18 -0.76 0.25
CA GLY A 127 4.47 -0.96 1.67
C GLY A 127 5.84 -1.59 1.91
N HIS A 128 6.43 -1.32 3.08
CA HIS A 128 7.72 -1.89 3.50
C HIS A 128 7.57 -2.71 4.77
N SER A 129 8.24 -3.86 4.84
CA SER A 129 8.30 -4.71 6.03
C SER A 129 6.89 -5.16 6.50
N PHE A 130 6.48 -4.81 7.70
CA PHE A 130 5.11 -4.96 8.20
C PHE A 130 4.08 -4.31 7.25
N GLY A 131 4.36 -3.09 6.78
CA GLY A 131 3.47 -2.38 5.85
C GLY A 131 3.33 -3.08 4.50
N ALA A 132 4.31 -3.87 4.08
CA ALA A 132 4.20 -4.69 2.87
C ALA A 132 3.10 -5.76 2.99
N ALA A 133 2.96 -6.40 4.16
CA ALA A 133 1.87 -7.32 4.42
C ALA A 133 0.51 -6.59 4.56
N VAL A 134 0.51 -5.39 5.18
CA VAL A 134 -0.69 -4.54 5.27
C VAL A 134 -1.22 -4.19 3.88
N VAL A 135 -0.36 -3.76 2.94
CA VAL A 135 -0.81 -3.40 1.58
C VAL A 135 -1.25 -4.60 0.76
N ILE A 136 -0.66 -5.79 0.95
CA ILE A 136 -1.16 -7.03 0.34
C ILE A 136 -2.60 -7.27 0.82
N LYS A 137 -2.84 -7.23 2.14
CA LYS A 137 -4.18 -7.46 2.69
C LYS A 137 -5.18 -6.38 2.26
N ALA A 138 -4.82 -5.11 2.27
CA ALA A 138 -5.69 -4.03 1.81
C ALA A 138 -6.01 -4.16 0.32
N GLY A 139 -5.04 -4.58 -0.50
CA GLY A 139 -5.24 -4.85 -1.92
C GLY A 139 -6.22 -5.98 -2.21
N GLU A 140 -6.25 -7.03 -1.37
CA GLU A 140 -7.24 -8.11 -1.46
C GLU A 140 -8.68 -7.62 -1.20
N LEU A 141 -8.84 -6.56 -0.40
CA LEU A 141 -10.12 -6.08 0.12
C LEU A 141 -10.70 -4.89 -0.65
N SER A 142 -10.00 -4.34 -1.64
CA SER A 142 -10.46 -3.16 -2.38
C SER A 142 -10.35 -3.32 -3.89
N ASP A 143 -11.46 -3.18 -4.59
CA ASP A 143 -11.50 -3.23 -6.06
C ASP A 143 -10.92 -1.99 -6.74
N ALA A 144 -10.75 -0.89 -6.00
CA ALA A 144 -10.05 0.29 -6.50
C ALA A 144 -8.53 0.10 -6.60
N VAL A 145 -7.98 -0.91 -5.91
CA VAL A 145 -6.55 -1.24 -5.97
C VAL A 145 -6.29 -2.11 -7.18
N ILE A 146 -5.35 -1.69 -8.02
CA ILE A 146 -4.95 -2.39 -9.25
C ILE A 146 -3.55 -3.01 -9.17
N GLY A 147 -2.78 -2.66 -8.15
CA GLY A 147 -1.43 -3.21 -7.94
C GLY A 147 -0.90 -2.97 -6.54
N VAL A 148 0.00 -3.84 -6.12
CA VAL A 148 0.67 -3.82 -4.81
C VAL A 148 2.16 -4.04 -4.98
N ALA A 149 2.99 -3.13 -4.45
CA ALA A 149 4.43 -3.31 -4.30
C ALA A 149 4.78 -3.57 -2.83
N ALA A 150 5.27 -4.77 -2.54
CA ALA A 150 5.62 -5.24 -1.21
C ALA A 150 7.15 -5.33 -1.07
N LEU A 151 7.74 -4.43 -0.30
CA LEU A 151 9.19 -4.28 -0.11
C LEU A 151 9.61 -4.95 1.20
N SER A 152 10.48 -5.95 1.16
CA SER A 152 10.93 -6.76 2.31
C SER A 152 9.77 -7.22 3.20
N PRO A 153 8.73 -7.91 2.66
CA PRO A 153 7.51 -8.25 3.39
C PRO A 153 7.75 -9.28 4.49
N GLN A 154 6.95 -9.18 5.57
CA GLN A 154 6.75 -10.28 6.52
C GLN A 154 5.71 -11.28 5.98
N LEU A 155 5.69 -12.51 6.55
CA LEU A 155 4.70 -13.55 6.19
C LEU A 155 3.33 -13.35 6.86
N TYR A 156 3.30 -12.81 8.08
CA TYR A 156 2.03 -12.57 8.77
C TYR A 156 1.14 -11.61 7.94
N GLY A 157 -0.13 -11.97 7.79
CA GLY A 157 -1.09 -11.18 7.01
C GLY A 157 -1.16 -11.52 5.51
N THR A 158 -0.26 -12.39 4.97
CA THR A 158 -0.18 -12.71 3.54
C THR A 158 -0.72 -14.09 3.16
N ARG A 159 -1.45 -14.77 4.08
CA ARG A 159 -1.90 -16.17 3.88
C ARG A 159 -2.80 -16.37 2.67
N THR A 160 -3.53 -15.33 2.28
CA THR A 160 -4.53 -15.35 1.21
C THR A 160 -4.10 -14.53 -0.01
N VAL A 161 -2.77 -14.37 -0.23
CA VAL A 161 -2.20 -13.55 -1.30
C VAL A 161 -2.69 -13.97 -2.71
N GLU A 162 -3.12 -15.22 -2.89
CA GLU A 162 -3.74 -15.70 -4.14
C GLU A 162 -5.02 -14.94 -4.51
N ARG A 163 -5.67 -14.27 -3.54
CA ARG A 163 -6.87 -13.43 -3.74
C ARG A 163 -6.52 -12.03 -4.27
N LEU A 164 -5.25 -11.68 -4.28
CA LEU A 164 -4.82 -10.40 -4.84
C LEU A 164 -5.04 -10.34 -6.36
N ALA A 165 -4.90 -11.47 -7.07
CA ALA A 165 -5.15 -11.51 -8.50
C ALA A 165 -6.61 -11.11 -8.85
N PRO A 166 -6.81 -10.37 -9.96
CA PRO A 166 -5.86 -10.11 -11.07
C PRO A 166 -4.96 -8.87 -10.87
N ARG A 167 -4.91 -8.28 -9.69
CA ARG A 167 -4.08 -7.10 -9.38
C ARG A 167 -2.59 -7.45 -9.48
N SER A 168 -1.79 -6.53 -10.04
CA SER A 168 -0.34 -6.73 -10.18
C SER A 168 0.36 -6.78 -8.82
N LEU A 169 1.27 -7.74 -8.63
CA LEU A 169 2.09 -7.86 -7.44
C LEU A 169 3.58 -7.73 -7.77
N LEU A 170 4.23 -6.74 -7.19
CA LEU A 170 5.69 -6.63 -7.15
C LEU A 170 6.19 -6.96 -5.75
N LEU A 171 7.08 -7.95 -5.66
CA LEU A 171 7.81 -8.29 -4.45
C LEU A 171 9.27 -7.89 -4.63
N VAL A 172 9.85 -7.20 -3.65
CA VAL A 172 11.27 -6.84 -3.63
C VAL A 172 11.87 -7.27 -2.30
N HIS A 173 13.06 -7.91 -2.31
CA HIS A 173 13.77 -8.28 -1.09
C HIS A 173 15.28 -8.25 -1.25
N GLY A 174 15.98 -7.94 -0.18
CA GLY A 174 17.44 -8.05 -0.12
C GLY A 174 17.87 -9.44 0.36
N THR A 175 18.83 -10.08 -0.35
CA THR A 175 19.27 -11.46 0.00
C THR A 175 20.07 -11.53 1.31
N ALA A 176 20.59 -10.38 1.82
CA ALA A 176 21.28 -10.29 3.11
C ALA A 176 20.40 -9.65 4.20
N ASP A 177 19.08 -9.67 4.06
CA ASP A 177 18.15 -9.21 5.10
C ASP A 177 18.27 -10.08 6.35
N ARG A 178 18.60 -9.43 7.48
CA ARG A 178 18.78 -10.08 8.81
C ARG A 178 17.60 -9.82 9.75
N VAL A 179 16.59 -9.11 9.29
CA VAL A 179 15.36 -8.82 10.05
C VAL A 179 14.24 -9.77 9.61
N LEU A 180 14.04 -9.87 8.29
CA LEU A 180 13.10 -10.78 7.66
C LEU A 180 13.83 -11.51 6.52
N ASP A 181 13.79 -12.83 6.54
CA ASP A 181 14.45 -13.65 5.52
C ASP A 181 13.77 -13.46 4.14
N ALA A 182 14.57 -13.37 3.08
CA ALA A 182 14.09 -13.26 1.71
C ALA A 182 13.21 -14.46 1.28
N GLU A 183 13.27 -15.58 1.98
CA GLU A 183 12.36 -16.71 1.80
C GLU A 183 10.89 -16.32 2.04
N ALA A 184 10.62 -15.30 2.84
CA ALA A 184 9.27 -14.75 2.99
C ALA A 184 8.71 -14.25 1.63
N SER A 185 9.50 -13.49 0.86
CA SER A 185 9.09 -13.04 -0.47
C SER A 185 8.98 -14.19 -1.48
N ARG A 186 9.86 -15.20 -1.39
CA ARG A 186 9.77 -16.39 -2.26
C ARG A 186 8.50 -17.19 -1.99
N ASP A 187 8.15 -17.39 -0.71
CA ASP A 187 6.91 -18.06 -0.31
C ASP A 187 5.66 -17.28 -0.77
N ILE A 188 5.62 -15.97 -0.54
CA ILE A 188 4.51 -15.13 -0.99
C ILE A 188 4.39 -15.21 -2.53
N HIS A 189 5.52 -15.09 -3.25
CA HIS A 189 5.53 -15.20 -4.71
C HIS A 189 5.03 -16.57 -5.19
N ALA A 190 5.44 -17.66 -4.54
CA ALA A 190 5.02 -19.01 -4.93
C ALA A 190 3.49 -19.20 -4.78
N ARG A 191 2.87 -18.61 -3.77
CA ARG A 191 1.42 -18.70 -3.51
C ARG A 191 0.59 -17.69 -4.32
N ALA A 192 1.15 -16.54 -4.66
CA ALA A 192 0.46 -15.53 -5.46
C ALA A 192 0.17 -16.05 -6.88
N LYS A 193 -0.92 -15.57 -7.47
CA LYS A 193 -1.27 -15.76 -8.88
C LYS A 193 -0.74 -14.62 -9.74
N GLU A 194 -0.70 -14.84 -11.06
CA GLU A 194 -0.35 -13.79 -12.02
C GLU A 194 -1.41 -12.65 -12.03
N PRO A 195 -0.98 -11.42 -12.37
CA PRO A 195 0.39 -10.98 -12.69
C PRO A 195 1.24 -10.73 -11.44
N LYS A 196 2.45 -11.27 -11.40
CA LYS A 196 3.39 -11.12 -10.28
C LYS A 196 4.84 -11.01 -10.74
N ARG A 197 5.66 -10.31 -9.95
CA ARG A 197 7.11 -10.20 -10.17
C ARG A 197 7.83 -10.28 -8.83
N LEU A 198 8.95 -11.00 -8.78
CA LEU A 198 9.88 -11.02 -7.65
C LEU A 198 11.23 -10.47 -8.10
N GLU A 199 11.74 -9.48 -7.38
CA GLU A 199 13.07 -8.92 -7.55
C GLU A 199 13.88 -9.12 -6.27
N LEU A 200 15.05 -9.72 -6.39
CA LEU A 200 15.96 -9.97 -5.28
C LEU A 200 17.28 -9.23 -5.49
N TYR A 201 17.61 -8.33 -4.58
CA TYR A 201 18.87 -7.60 -4.61
C TYR A 201 19.94 -8.32 -3.79
N ASP A 202 20.98 -8.79 -4.47
CA ASP A 202 22.06 -9.51 -3.83
C ASP A 202 22.84 -8.63 -2.84
N GLY A 203 23.09 -9.16 -1.64
CA GLY A 203 23.78 -8.45 -0.57
C GLY A 203 23.00 -7.29 0.07
N ALA A 204 21.80 -6.93 -0.42
CA ALA A 204 21.00 -5.90 0.21
C ALA A 204 20.37 -6.40 1.52
N GLY A 205 20.30 -5.51 2.53
CA GLY A 205 19.66 -5.77 3.82
C GLY A 205 18.21 -5.27 3.85
N HIS A 206 17.56 -5.37 5.02
CA HIS A 206 16.15 -5.03 5.25
C HIS A 206 15.72 -3.65 4.76
N SER A 207 16.56 -2.65 4.96
CA SER A 207 16.28 -1.27 4.53
C SER A 207 16.45 -1.01 3.04
N LEU A 208 16.95 -1.98 2.25
CA LEU A 208 17.21 -1.86 0.80
C LEU A 208 18.11 -0.67 0.43
N ARG A 209 18.93 -0.19 1.38
CA ARG A 209 19.74 1.01 1.20
C ARG A 209 20.83 0.84 0.15
N SER A 210 21.44 -0.34 0.08
CA SER A 210 22.53 -0.63 -0.86
C SER A 210 22.10 -0.72 -2.33
N CYS A 211 20.80 -0.83 -2.59
CA CYS A 211 20.20 -0.86 -3.93
C CYS A 211 19.18 0.28 -4.12
N ALA A 212 19.38 1.41 -3.44
CA ALA A 212 18.40 2.49 -3.39
C ALA A 212 18.08 3.09 -4.77
N GLU A 213 19.07 3.21 -5.64
CA GLU A 213 18.93 3.79 -6.97
C GLU A 213 18.19 2.84 -7.92
N GLU A 214 18.59 1.57 -7.94
CA GLU A 214 17.96 0.52 -8.73
C GLU A 214 16.51 0.28 -8.27
N LEU A 215 16.27 0.29 -6.95
CA LEU A 215 14.93 0.17 -6.38
C LEU A 215 14.04 1.37 -6.78
N PHE A 216 14.59 2.59 -6.77
CA PHE A 216 13.85 3.78 -7.18
C PHE A 216 13.38 3.66 -8.63
N GLU A 217 14.28 3.32 -9.56
CA GLU A 217 13.94 3.18 -10.98
C GLU A 217 12.98 2.01 -11.24
N LEU A 218 13.18 0.87 -10.57
CA LEU A 218 12.26 -0.26 -10.62
C LEU A 218 10.86 0.14 -10.15
N ALA A 219 10.75 0.75 -8.97
CA ALA A 219 9.47 1.13 -8.39
C ALA A 219 8.75 2.18 -9.26
N LYS A 220 9.48 3.20 -9.75
CA LYS A 220 8.96 4.23 -10.64
C LYS A 220 8.39 3.65 -11.92
N SER A 221 9.17 2.84 -12.64
CA SER A 221 8.72 2.25 -13.91
C SER A 221 7.53 1.31 -13.69
N TRP A 222 7.58 0.45 -12.67
CA TRP A 222 6.49 -0.47 -12.37
C TRP A 222 5.19 0.25 -11.98
N LEU A 223 5.27 1.34 -11.20
CA LEU A 223 4.11 2.15 -10.83
C LEU A 223 3.45 2.77 -12.07
N LEU A 224 4.23 3.37 -12.97
CA LEU A 224 3.73 3.98 -14.21
C LEU A 224 3.10 2.93 -15.14
N GLU A 225 3.75 1.79 -15.33
CA GLU A 225 3.24 0.67 -16.14
C GLU A 225 1.92 0.11 -15.57
N THR A 226 1.85 -0.08 -14.25
CA THR A 226 0.65 -0.61 -13.58
C THR A 226 -0.53 0.34 -13.74
N ILE A 227 -0.33 1.65 -13.56
CA ILE A 227 -1.40 2.65 -13.74
C ILE A 227 -1.84 2.72 -15.21
N ALA A 228 -0.91 2.62 -16.16
CA ALA A 228 -1.22 2.65 -17.60
C ALA A 228 -1.99 1.40 -18.04
N SER A 229 -1.62 0.21 -17.57
CA SER A 229 -2.29 -1.06 -17.92
C SER A 229 -3.74 -1.08 -17.46
N GLY A 230 -4.03 -0.62 -16.24
CA GLY A 230 -5.40 -0.51 -15.73
C GLY A 230 -6.27 0.51 -16.49
N ALA A 231 -5.68 1.40 -17.31
CA ALA A 231 -6.44 2.30 -18.18
C ALA A 231 -7.09 1.56 -19.34
N ASN A 232 -6.38 0.59 -19.92
CA ASN A 232 -6.84 -0.16 -21.10
C ASN A 232 -7.98 -1.14 -20.76
N GLU A 233 -8.04 -1.65 -19.51
CA GLU A 233 -9.11 -2.56 -19.07
C GLU A 233 -10.45 -1.83 -18.89
N THR A 234 -10.43 -0.61 -18.35
CA THR A 234 -11.65 0.19 -18.15
C THR A 234 -12.24 0.76 -19.45
N GLU A 235 -11.45 0.97 -20.48
CA GLU A 235 -11.95 1.40 -21.79
C GLU A 235 -12.62 0.26 -22.56
N ASN A 236 -12.14 -0.98 -22.40
CA ASN A 236 -12.74 -2.15 -23.04
C ASN A 236 -14.08 -2.56 -22.38
N ASP A 237 -14.22 -2.41 -21.07
CA ASP A 237 -15.48 -2.74 -20.36
C ASP A 237 -16.60 -1.72 -20.66
N ASN A 238 -16.27 -0.48 -21.02
CA ASN A 238 -17.25 0.55 -21.42
C ASN A 238 -17.61 0.51 -22.93
N ALA A 239 -16.99 -0.36 -23.72
CA ALA A 239 -17.22 -0.47 -25.17
C ALA A 239 -18.11 -1.67 -25.55
N VAL A 240 -18.66 -2.39 -24.57
CA VAL A 240 -19.64 -3.48 -24.72
C VAL A 240 -20.96 -3.06 -24.13
#